data_92aa8eacb9bf1f26f2bcd5a419119381
#
_entry.id   92aa8eacb9bf1f26f2bcd5a419119381
#
_cell.length_a   1.000
_cell.length_b   1.000
_cell.length_c   1.000
_cell.angle_alpha   90.00
_cell.angle_beta   90.00
_cell.angle_gamma   90.00
#
_symmetry.space_group_name_H-M   'P 1'
#
loop_
_entity.id
_entity.type
_entity.pdbx_description
1 polymer ?
#
loop_
_entity_poly.entity_id
_entity_poly.type
_entity_poly.pdbx_seq_one_letter_code
_entity_poly.pdbx_strand_id
1 'polypeptide(L)'
;MGAKEACGVFGAHSSKGTDVVPKILKGLEGLQHRGQESWGIAIPGKPVFKRMGLAFNWINFARELSTYKGASGIGHIRYSTKGRSNLGNAQPIQFGNEFSIAHNGTIFNTDDLKKTVMGSRPGADCSTDTKVVAHRLLQILKEENDWFWAFERLAKEVVGAYSFTILNKQGEVFAVRDPRGYRPLCIGIHEKSGTYIAASESCALTAVEADFIRDVAPGEIIRLGGPKRGFEAFRFAPKVAPAHCSFEYTYFAHPSSVINGVNVYEARKNVGRILARSKRMKGKVVIPVPDSARPAALGYSTESGIPMDEGLMKDRYRRKGSMRSFIEPKQGGREEVVRRIIPIKETIKGKDVIVVDDSVVRGTSSEIIVNALREAGAKSIKMAITFPPIMHPCYMGVDFPSREELLAYRVAAGETDIEVIGAKVAKSLGVDELHYNDIDGLAEAIGLPKDSLCFACINGDYSKLGPVKPKKELKA
;
A
#
# COMPACT_ATOMS: atom_id res chain seq x y z
N MET A 1 -3.19 -12.61 8.10
CA MET A 1 -2.94 -11.42 7.31
C MET A 1 -2.29 -10.38 8.17
N GLY A 2 -1.09 -10.00 7.76
CA GLY A 2 -0.27 -9.00 8.42
C GLY A 2 -0.88 -7.59 8.40
N ALA A 3 -0.14 -6.63 7.90
CA ALA A 3 -0.55 -5.24 7.76
C ALA A 3 -1.79 -5.08 6.90
N LYS A 4 -2.58 -4.08 7.22
CA LYS A 4 -3.68 -3.65 6.35
C LYS A 4 -3.16 -2.72 5.26
N GLU A 5 -3.86 -2.71 4.15
CA GLU A 5 -3.51 -2.20 2.84
C GLU A 5 -3.32 -0.67 2.79
N ALA A 6 -2.66 -0.20 1.75
CA ALA A 6 -2.45 1.21 1.45
C ALA A 6 -3.34 1.59 0.26
N CYS A 7 -3.94 2.78 0.27
CA CYS A 7 -4.80 3.30 -0.80
C CYS A 7 -4.19 3.17 -2.21
N GLY A 8 -5.04 3.22 -3.24
CA GLY A 8 -4.63 3.29 -4.63
C GLY A 8 -5.20 4.53 -5.33
N VAL A 9 -4.36 5.24 -6.08
CA VAL A 9 -4.74 6.39 -6.90
C VAL A 9 -4.61 6.06 -8.38
N PHE A 10 -5.48 6.64 -9.19
CA PHE A 10 -5.46 6.54 -10.64
C PHE A 10 -5.85 7.89 -11.24
N GLY A 11 -5.16 8.33 -12.29
CA GLY A 11 -5.48 9.53 -13.03
C GLY A 11 -5.33 9.27 -14.53
N ALA A 12 -6.19 9.84 -15.37
CA ALA A 12 -6.15 9.67 -16.80
C ALA A 12 -6.49 10.95 -17.54
N HIS A 13 -5.76 11.23 -18.63
CA HIS A 13 -6.04 12.32 -19.55
C HIS A 13 -5.86 11.86 -21.00
N SER A 14 -6.89 12.02 -21.84
CA SER A 14 -6.82 11.70 -23.25
C SER A 14 -6.56 12.94 -24.10
N SER A 15 -5.43 12.98 -24.79
CA SER A 15 -5.09 14.05 -25.74
C SER A 15 -5.96 14.02 -27.01
N LYS A 16 -6.67 12.91 -27.26
CA LYS A 16 -7.58 12.73 -28.39
C LYS A 16 -9.06 12.96 -28.02
N GLY A 17 -9.36 13.36 -26.79
CA GLY A 17 -10.73 13.57 -26.33
C GLY A 17 -11.53 12.29 -26.05
N THR A 18 -10.87 11.14 -26.00
CA THR A 18 -11.52 9.84 -25.73
C THR A 18 -12.01 9.79 -24.27
N ASP A 19 -13.18 9.19 -24.04
CA ASP A 19 -13.71 8.97 -22.71
C ASP A 19 -12.78 8.09 -21.89
N VAL A 20 -12.33 8.62 -20.72
CA VAL A 20 -11.38 7.93 -19.83
C VAL A 20 -12.07 7.14 -18.71
N VAL A 21 -13.38 7.28 -18.51
CA VAL A 21 -14.10 6.63 -17.40
C VAL A 21 -13.94 5.11 -17.41
N PRO A 22 -14.07 4.40 -18.55
CA PRO A 22 -13.85 2.95 -18.60
C PRO A 22 -12.44 2.55 -18.15
N LYS A 23 -11.42 3.36 -18.51
CA LYS A 23 -10.04 3.11 -18.09
C LYS A 23 -9.84 3.36 -16.59
N ILE A 24 -10.43 4.42 -16.04
CA ILE A 24 -10.37 4.68 -14.59
C ILE A 24 -10.98 3.50 -13.83
N LEU A 25 -12.16 3.03 -14.22
CA LEU A 25 -12.83 1.90 -13.53
C LEU A 25 -11.99 0.62 -13.58
N LYS A 26 -11.48 0.24 -14.75
CA LYS A 26 -10.59 -0.93 -14.91
C LYS A 26 -9.25 -0.74 -14.17
N GLY A 27 -8.69 0.46 -14.18
CA GLY A 27 -7.47 0.77 -13.43
C GLY A 27 -7.67 0.63 -11.91
N LEU A 28 -8.85 1.04 -11.39
CA LEU A 28 -9.21 0.81 -9.99
C LEU A 28 -9.38 -0.68 -9.67
N GLU A 29 -9.94 -1.49 -10.58
CA GLU A 29 -9.96 -2.94 -10.43
C GLU A 29 -8.55 -3.52 -10.33
N GLY A 30 -7.63 -3.07 -11.19
CA GLY A 30 -6.21 -3.46 -11.14
C GLY A 30 -5.51 -3.09 -9.83
N LEU A 31 -6.01 -2.06 -9.12
CA LEU A 31 -5.51 -1.61 -7.82
C LEU A 31 -6.31 -2.16 -6.63
N GLN A 32 -7.31 -3.02 -6.82
CA GLN A 32 -8.24 -3.44 -5.76
C GLN A 32 -7.56 -4.06 -4.54
N HIS A 33 -6.40 -4.66 -4.71
CA HIS A 33 -5.59 -5.20 -3.61
C HIS A 33 -5.10 -4.12 -2.64
N ARG A 34 -5.10 -2.84 -3.02
CA ARG A 34 -4.66 -1.71 -2.19
C ARG A 34 -5.76 -1.14 -1.29
N GLY A 35 -7.04 -1.39 -1.59
CA GLY A 35 -8.13 -0.87 -0.76
C GLY A 35 -9.44 -1.59 -1.03
N GLN A 36 -10.25 -1.77 0.02
CA GLN A 36 -11.49 -2.55 -0.04
C GLN A 36 -12.68 -1.86 0.63
N GLU A 37 -12.47 -0.70 1.25
CA GLU A 37 -13.51 -0.01 2.04
C GLU A 37 -14.43 0.86 1.19
N SER A 38 -13.85 1.61 0.28
CA SER A 38 -14.60 2.49 -0.62
C SER A 38 -13.81 2.83 -1.87
N TRP A 39 -14.51 3.31 -2.88
CA TRP A 39 -13.93 3.77 -4.13
C TRP A 39 -14.70 4.98 -4.67
N GLY A 40 -14.11 5.67 -5.63
CA GLY A 40 -14.77 6.78 -6.29
C GLY A 40 -14.01 7.28 -7.50
N ILE A 41 -14.71 8.08 -8.31
CA ILE A 41 -14.16 8.76 -9.49
C ILE A 41 -14.58 10.24 -9.50
N ALA A 42 -13.74 11.08 -10.05
CA ALA A 42 -14.05 12.48 -10.34
C ALA A 42 -13.78 12.78 -11.81
N ILE A 43 -14.74 13.45 -12.45
CA ILE A 43 -14.71 13.87 -13.85
C ILE A 43 -15.06 15.36 -13.90
N PRO A 44 -14.48 16.18 -14.78
CA PRO A 44 -14.76 17.61 -14.85
C PRO A 44 -16.26 17.89 -15.04
N GLY A 45 -16.77 18.87 -14.30
CA GLY A 45 -18.17 19.30 -14.41
C GLY A 45 -19.21 18.29 -13.87
N LYS A 46 -18.78 17.22 -13.22
CA LYS A 46 -19.67 16.23 -12.58
C LYS A 46 -19.45 16.16 -11.07
N PRO A 47 -20.49 15.90 -10.28
CA PRO A 47 -20.30 15.54 -8.87
C PRO A 47 -19.40 14.32 -8.72
N VAL A 48 -18.61 14.25 -7.66
CA VAL A 48 -17.75 13.08 -7.42
C VAL A 48 -18.61 11.86 -7.13
N PHE A 49 -18.43 10.79 -7.91
CA PHE A 49 -19.10 9.52 -7.69
C PHE A 49 -18.34 8.70 -6.65
N LYS A 50 -19.01 8.26 -5.59
CA LYS A 50 -18.40 7.49 -4.50
C LYS A 50 -19.30 6.35 -4.07
N ARG A 51 -18.69 5.21 -3.69
CA ARG A 51 -19.38 4.04 -3.13
C ARG A 51 -18.55 3.38 -2.05
N MET A 52 -19.23 2.80 -1.07
CA MET A 52 -18.60 1.88 -0.12
C MET A 52 -18.45 0.50 -0.77
N GLY A 53 -17.42 -0.25 -0.34
CA GLY A 53 -17.14 -1.59 -0.85
C GLY A 53 -16.14 -1.61 -2.00
N LEU A 54 -16.16 -2.70 -2.77
CA LEU A 54 -15.17 -2.99 -3.80
C LEU A 54 -15.46 -2.26 -5.11
N ALA A 55 -14.39 -1.81 -5.79
CA ALA A 55 -14.48 -1.19 -7.11
C ALA A 55 -15.02 -2.15 -8.17
N PHE A 56 -14.76 -3.45 -8.09
CA PHE A 56 -15.37 -4.47 -8.97
C PHE A 56 -16.89 -4.40 -9.08
N ASN A 57 -17.55 -3.80 -8.09
CA ASN A 57 -19.00 -3.66 -8.09
C ASN A 57 -19.50 -2.49 -8.95
N TRP A 58 -18.63 -1.77 -9.66
CA TRP A 58 -19.02 -0.63 -10.51
C TRP A 58 -20.09 -1.01 -11.55
N ILE A 59 -20.09 -2.27 -12.00
CA ILE A 59 -21.08 -2.77 -12.96
C ILE A 59 -22.53 -2.60 -12.46
N ASN A 60 -22.74 -2.69 -11.14
CA ASN A 60 -24.04 -2.49 -10.52
C ASN A 60 -24.53 -1.04 -10.58
N PHE A 61 -23.63 -0.11 -10.94
CA PHE A 61 -23.88 1.31 -11.08
C PHE A 61 -23.72 1.80 -12.52
N ALA A 62 -23.68 0.89 -13.48
CA ALA A 62 -23.42 1.20 -14.89
C ALA A 62 -24.38 2.27 -15.45
N ARG A 63 -25.67 2.23 -15.05
CA ARG A 63 -26.67 3.23 -15.45
C ARG A 63 -26.31 4.64 -14.94
N GLU A 64 -25.89 4.77 -13.68
CA GLU A 64 -25.49 6.06 -13.10
C GLU A 64 -24.16 6.53 -13.75
N LEU A 65 -23.20 5.62 -13.91
CA LEU A 65 -21.89 5.89 -14.48
C LEU A 65 -21.94 6.20 -15.99
N SER A 66 -22.99 5.79 -16.70
CA SER A 66 -23.15 6.11 -18.14
C SER A 66 -23.24 7.62 -18.43
N THR A 67 -23.64 8.41 -17.42
CA THR A 67 -23.67 9.88 -17.50
C THR A 67 -22.31 10.53 -17.20
N TYR A 68 -21.33 9.75 -16.70
CA TYR A 68 -19.97 10.20 -16.42
C TYR A 68 -19.11 9.92 -17.65
N LYS A 69 -18.86 10.97 -18.43
CA LYS A 69 -17.99 10.93 -19.60
C LYS A 69 -17.06 12.12 -19.57
N GLY A 70 -15.83 11.92 -20.01
CA GLY A 70 -14.84 12.99 -20.05
C GLY A 70 -13.50 12.52 -20.59
N ALA A 71 -12.73 13.48 -21.13
CA ALA A 71 -11.38 13.22 -21.63
C ALA A 71 -10.34 13.19 -20.50
N SER A 72 -10.71 13.54 -19.28
CA SER A 72 -9.85 13.51 -18.11
C SER A 72 -10.62 13.12 -16.85
N GLY A 73 -9.92 12.58 -15.87
CA GLY A 73 -10.51 12.22 -14.59
C GLY A 73 -9.52 11.53 -13.68
N ILE A 74 -9.94 11.39 -12.42
CA ILE A 74 -9.17 10.66 -11.39
C ILE A 74 -10.04 9.64 -10.68
N GLY A 75 -9.41 8.61 -10.13
CA GLY A 75 -10.06 7.58 -9.33
C GLY A 75 -9.26 7.22 -8.09
N HIS A 76 -9.94 6.64 -7.11
CA HIS A 76 -9.36 6.22 -5.85
C HIS A 76 -10.01 4.95 -5.33
N ILE A 77 -9.21 4.09 -4.73
CA ILE A 77 -9.64 3.03 -3.82
C ILE A 77 -9.08 3.29 -2.43
N ARG A 78 -9.92 3.15 -1.43
CA ARG A 78 -9.58 3.54 -0.07
C ARG A 78 -9.43 2.36 0.86
N TYR A 79 -8.37 2.46 1.67
CA TYR A 79 -8.27 1.83 2.97
C TYR A 79 -8.00 2.92 4.02
N SER A 80 -8.75 2.93 5.14
CA SER A 80 -8.63 3.98 6.15
C SER A 80 -7.39 3.79 7.02
N THR A 81 -6.41 4.68 6.88
CA THR A 81 -5.30 4.86 7.84
C THR A 81 -5.61 5.95 8.85
N LYS A 82 -6.31 7.01 8.43
CA LYS A 82 -6.81 8.11 9.27
C LYS A 82 -8.27 8.44 8.95
N GLY A 83 -9.06 8.71 10.00
CA GLY A 83 -10.46 9.06 9.88
C GLY A 83 -11.40 7.84 9.76
N ARG A 84 -12.72 8.07 9.97
CA ARG A 84 -13.73 7.01 9.94
C ARG A 84 -13.91 6.46 8.52
N SER A 85 -14.17 5.16 8.42
CA SER A 85 -14.61 4.51 7.17
C SER A 85 -16.08 4.85 6.92
N ASN A 86 -16.31 5.88 6.13
CA ASN A 86 -17.64 6.33 5.70
C ASN A 86 -17.56 7.01 4.33
N LEU A 87 -18.71 7.22 3.69
CA LEU A 87 -18.79 7.82 2.35
C LEU A 87 -18.27 9.27 2.30
N GLY A 88 -18.39 10.04 3.39
CA GLY A 88 -17.87 11.41 3.48
C GLY A 88 -16.35 11.50 3.41
N ASN A 89 -15.66 10.44 3.82
CA ASN A 89 -14.20 10.30 3.77
C ASN A 89 -13.71 9.48 2.57
N ALA A 90 -14.62 8.89 1.77
CA ALA A 90 -14.26 8.26 0.52
C ALA A 90 -13.67 9.29 -0.44
N GLN A 91 -12.69 8.88 -1.24
CA GLN A 91 -12.00 9.73 -2.19
C GLN A 91 -12.35 9.34 -3.63
N PRO A 92 -12.15 10.23 -4.63
CA PRO A 92 -11.61 11.59 -4.55
C PRO A 92 -12.44 12.53 -3.70
N ILE A 93 -11.78 13.57 -3.12
CA ILE A 93 -12.45 14.63 -2.37
C ILE A 93 -12.50 15.88 -3.24
N GLN A 94 -13.69 16.45 -3.40
CA GLN A 94 -13.90 17.68 -4.19
C GLN A 94 -13.79 18.92 -3.29
N PHE A 95 -13.05 19.91 -3.76
CA PHE A 95 -12.88 21.19 -3.10
C PHE A 95 -13.51 22.32 -3.93
N GLY A 96 -14.78 22.58 -3.65
CA GLY A 96 -15.59 23.53 -4.42
C GLY A 96 -15.59 23.13 -5.91
N ASN A 97 -15.43 24.13 -6.78
CA ASN A 97 -15.26 23.92 -8.21
C ASN A 97 -13.78 23.95 -8.64
N GLU A 98 -12.85 24.08 -7.70
CA GLU A 98 -11.44 24.31 -8.04
C GLU A 98 -10.71 23.03 -8.42
N PHE A 99 -10.85 21.97 -7.61
CA PHE A 99 -10.22 20.70 -7.89
C PHE A 99 -10.82 19.53 -7.10
N SER A 100 -10.50 18.32 -7.55
CA SER A 100 -10.68 17.07 -6.81
C SER A 100 -9.31 16.43 -6.57
N ILE A 101 -9.11 15.78 -5.40
CA ILE A 101 -7.85 15.16 -5.00
C ILE A 101 -8.07 13.75 -4.50
N ALA A 102 -7.15 12.86 -4.85
CA ALA A 102 -7.02 11.51 -4.31
C ALA A 102 -5.60 11.29 -3.76
N HIS A 103 -5.48 10.58 -2.64
CA HIS A 103 -4.26 10.45 -1.85
C HIS A 103 -3.97 9.00 -1.46
N ASN A 104 -2.76 8.56 -1.73
CA ASN A 104 -2.15 7.36 -1.16
C ASN A 104 -0.99 7.77 -0.24
N GLY A 105 -1.12 7.53 1.04
CA GLY A 105 -0.11 7.87 2.05
C GLY A 105 -0.70 8.35 3.38
N THR A 106 0.13 9.01 4.17
CA THR A 106 -0.26 9.65 5.44
C THR A 106 0.58 10.90 5.68
N ILE A 107 -0.09 12.00 6.00
CA ILE A 107 0.57 13.25 6.39
C ILE A 107 0.78 13.23 7.90
N PHE A 108 2.05 13.31 8.29
CA PHE A 108 2.47 13.19 9.69
C PHE A 108 2.10 14.42 10.51
N ASN A 109 2.40 15.62 9.99
CA ASN A 109 2.17 16.89 10.70
C ASN A 109 0.77 17.49 10.48
N THR A 110 -0.23 16.64 10.28
CA THR A 110 -1.63 17.03 10.03
C THR A 110 -2.17 18.02 11.07
N ASP A 111 -1.84 17.83 12.36
CA ASP A 111 -2.35 18.68 13.44
C ASP A 111 -1.82 20.11 13.37
N ASP A 112 -0.58 20.30 12.95
CA ASP A 112 0.02 21.63 12.81
C ASP A 112 -0.52 22.34 11.56
N LEU A 113 -0.64 21.62 10.44
CA LEU A 113 -1.29 22.12 9.23
C LEU A 113 -2.77 22.48 9.49
N LYS A 114 -3.46 21.70 10.30
CA LYS A 114 -4.85 21.97 10.68
C LYS A 114 -5.00 23.31 11.42
N LYS A 115 -4.08 23.65 12.31
CA LYS A 115 -4.08 24.95 13.00
C LYS A 115 -3.97 26.11 12.00
N THR A 116 -3.07 25.99 11.02
CA THR A 116 -2.90 26.98 9.94
C THR A 116 -4.18 27.12 9.11
N VAL A 117 -4.79 26.00 8.71
CA VAL A 117 -6.01 25.98 7.91
C VAL A 117 -7.18 26.60 8.69
N MET A 118 -7.40 26.19 9.93
CA MET A 118 -8.53 26.68 10.75
C MET A 118 -8.38 28.15 11.16
N GLY A 119 -7.14 28.63 11.34
CA GLY A 119 -6.88 30.04 11.61
C GLY A 119 -7.36 30.96 10.49
N SER A 120 -7.24 30.51 9.23
CA SER A 120 -7.68 31.28 8.05
C SER A 120 -9.12 30.93 7.61
N ARG A 121 -9.61 29.76 7.97
CA ARG A 121 -10.95 29.26 7.61
C ARG A 121 -11.59 28.50 8.77
N PRO A 122 -12.17 29.20 9.76
CA PRO A 122 -12.90 28.55 10.84
C PRO A 122 -14.03 27.67 10.32
N GLY A 123 -14.17 26.46 10.86
CA GLY A 123 -15.20 25.49 10.44
C GLY A 123 -14.86 24.63 9.21
N ALA A 124 -13.62 24.73 8.68
CA ALA A 124 -13.18 23.82 7.62
C ALA A 124 -13.25 22.35 8.03
N ASP A 125 -13.77 21.48 7.15
CA ASP A 125 -13.76 20.03 7.39
C ASP A 125 -12.33 19.47 7.27
N CYS A 126 -11.74 19.25 8.42
CA CYS A 126 -10.39 18.70 8.60
C CYS A 126 -10.43 17.27 9.18
N SER A 127 -11.43 16.48 8.83
CA SER A 127 -11.64 15.13 9.38
C SER A 127 -10.64 14.07 8.88
N THR A 128 -9.89 14.36 7.82
CA THR A 128 -8.80 13.53 7.30
C THR A 128 -7.58 14.41 6.96
N ASP A 129 -6.40 13.81 6.93
CA ASP A 129 -5.15 14.46 6.50
C ASP A 129 -5.24 15.00 5.06
N THR A 130 -5.84 14.24 4.16
CA THR A 130 -6.10 14.65 2.77
C THR A 130 -6.91 15.95 2.71
N LYS A 131 -7.97 16.09 3.53
CA LYS A 131 -8.77 17.31 3.59
C LYS A 131 -7.98 18.49 4.11
N VAL A 132 -7.13 18.29 5.11
CA VAL A 132 -6.27 19.35 5.65
C VAL A 132 -5.29 19.86 4.58
N VAL A 133 -4.59 18.93 3.90
CA VAL A 133 -3.66 19.29 2.81
C VAL A 133 -4.39 20.00 1.68
N ALA A 134 -5.56 19.52 1.29
CA ALA A 134 -6.32 20.11 0.19
C ALA A 134 -6.83 21.53 0.54
N HIS A 135 -7.26 21.77 1.79
CA HIS A 135 -7.57 23.13 2.24
C HIS A 135 -6.35 24.05 2.18
N ARG A 136 -5.17 23.56 2.62
CA ARG A 136 -3.95 24.35 2.54
C ARG A 136 -3.54 24.63 1.10
N LEU A 137 -3.61 23.62 0.22
CA LEU A 137 -3.33 23.77 -1.20
C LEU A 137 -4.26 24.82 -1.85
N LEU A 138 -5.57 24.77 -1.51
CA LEU A 138 -6.54 25.77 -1.99
C LEU A 138 -6.18 27.19 -1.54
N GLN A 139 -5.67 27.37 -0.32
CA GLN A 139 -5.23 28.68 0.17
C GLN A 139 -4.04 29.20 -0.66
N ILE A 140 -3.04 28.33 -0.88
CA ILE A 140 -1.85 28.67 -1.66
C ILE A 140 -2.22 29.04 -3.11
N LEU A 141 -3.08 28.26 -3.76
CA LEU A 141 -3.54 28.51 -5.15
C LEU A 141 -4.34 29.79 -5.31
N LYS A 142 -4.92 30.34 -4.24
CA LYS A 142 -5.58 31.65 -4.28
C LYS A 142 -4.61 32.82 -4.29
N GLU A 143 -3.41 32.61 -3.77
CA GLU A 143 -2.35 33.63 -3.77
C GLU A 143 -1.69 33.69 -5.16
N GLU A 144 -1.44 32.54 -5.76
CA GLU A 144 -0.88 32.42 -7.09
C GLU A 144 -1.45 31.16 -7.77
N ASN A 145 -2.10 31.34 -8.92
CA ASN A 145 -2.79 30.25 -9.64
C ASN A 145 -1.82 29.42 -10.50
N ASP A 146 -0.73 28.97 -9.91
CA ASP A 146 0.26 28.09 -10.52
C ASP A 146 0.42 26.82 -9.66
N TRP A 147 0.17 25.65 -10.27
CA TRP A 147 0.22 24.36 -9.60
C TRP A 147 1.63 23.92 -9.23
N PHE A 148 2.62 24.23 -10.07
CA PHE A 148 4.02 23.86 -9.81
C PHE A 148 4.57 24.67 -8.64
N TRP A 149 4.35 25.98 -8.64
CA TRP A 149 4.70 26.86 -7.54
C TRP A 149 3.95 26.50 -6.24
N ALA A 150 2.65 26.17 -6.33
CA ALA A 150 1.86 25.77 -5.17
C ALA A 150 2.43 24.52 -4.49
N PHE A 151 2.90 23.55 -5.26
CA PHE A 151 3.54 22.36 -4.70
C PHE A 151 4.94 22.64 -4.16
N GLU A 152 5.71 23.53 -4.76
CA GLU A 152 6.99 23.98 -4.19
C GLU A 152 6.80 24.59 -2.80
N ARG A 153 5.76 25.41 -2.63
CA ARG A 153 5.43 26.00 -1.33
C ARG A 153 4.87 24.98 -0.35
N LEU A 154 3.95 24.13 -0.80
CA LEU A 154 3.33 23.09 0.02
C LEU A 154 4.36 22.09 0.58
N ALA A 155 5.37 21.75 -0.22
CA ALA A 155 6.44 20.81 0.18
C ALA A 155 7.29 21.32 1.35
N LYS A 156 7.35 22.62 1.58
CA LYS A 156 8.05 23.23 2.73
C LYS A 156 7.25 23.09 4.03
N GLU A 157 5.95 22.84 3.93
CA GLU A 157 5.02 22.80 5.07
C GLU A 157 4.59 21.37 5.41
N VAL A 158 4.49 20.50 4.41
CA VAL A 158 3.94 19.12 4.56
C VAL A 158 5.04 18.12 4.85
N VAL A 159 4.89 17.39 5.96
CA VAL A 159 5.76 16.28 6.35
C VAL A 159 4.95 14.98 6.30
N GLY A 160 5.42 14.00 5.54
CA GLY A 160 4.75 12.71 5.43
C GLY A 160 4.97 12.03 4.08
N ALA A 161 4.24 10.95 3.87
CA ALA A 161 4.20 10.19 2.64
C ALA A 161 2.96 10.58 1.84
N TYR A 162 3.14 10.92 0.57
CA TYR A 162 2.01 11.19 -0.32
C TYR A 162 2.30 10.88 -1.78
N SER A 163 1.37 10.19 -2.40
CA SER A 163 1.18 10.14 -3.84
C SER A 163 -0.22 10.66 -4.14
N PHE A 164 -0.31 11.81 -4.82
CA PHE A 164 -1.58 12.42 -5.17
C PHE A 164 -1.89 12.25 -6.66
N THR A 165 -3.18 12.07 -6.98
CA THR A 165 -3.73 12.46 -8.28
C THR A 165 -4.74 13.58 -8.07
N ILE A 166 -4.66 14.61 -8.89
CA ILE A 166 -5.48 15.83 -8.78
C ILE A 166 -6.10 16.12 -10.14
N LEU A 167 -7.38 16.45 -10.13
CA LEU A 167 -8.13 16.93 -11.29
C LEU A 167 -8.57 18.37 -11.01
N ASN A 168 -8.07 19.33 -11.75
CA ASN A 168 -8.48 20.73 -11.60
C ASN A 168 -9.72 21.08 -12.43
N LYS A 169 -10.24 22.30 -12.27
CA LYS A 169 -11.44 22.77 -12.98
C LYS A 169 -11.26 22.90 -14.50
N GLN A 170 -10.03 23.03 -14.97
CA GLN A 170 -9.69 23.08 -16.39
C GLN A 170 -9.64 21.67 -17.02
N GLY A 171 -9.79 20.62 -16.22
CA GLY A 171 -9.69 19.23 -16.68
C GLY A 171 -8.25 18.75 -16.80
N GLU A 172 -7.28 19.46 -16.23
CA GLU A 172 -5.90 18.98 -16.15
C GLU A 172 -5.76 17.96 -15.03
N VAL A 173 -4.96 16.93 -15.27
CA VAL A 173 -4.67 15.87 -14.29
C VAL A 173 -3.21 15.98 -13.86
N PHE A 174 -2.98 16.07 -12.55
CA PHE A 174 -1.65 16.10 -11.97
C PHE A 174 -1.38 14.82 -11.18
N ALA A 175 -0.15 14.31 -11.29
CA ALA A 175 0.40 13.24 -10.48
C ALA A 175 1.56 13.79 -9.67
N VAL A 176 1.52 13.66 -8.34
CA VAL A 176 2.49 14.28 -7.43
C VAL A 176 3.03 13.23 -6.47
N ARG A 177 4.35 13.15 -6.32
CA ARG A 177 5.01 12.22 -5.41
C ARG A 177 5.86 12.96 -4.38
N ASP A 178 5.75 12.58 -3.11
CA ASP A 178 6.49 13.21 -2.01
C ASP A 178 8.01 13.23 -2.25
N PRO A 179 8.76 14.17 -1.60
CA PRO A 179 10.21 14.34 -1.82
C PRO A 179 11.07 13.12 -1.48
N ARG A 180 10.57 12.16 -0.69
CA ARG A 180 11.25 10.90 -0.35
C ARG A 180 10.75 9.72 -1.18
N GLY A 181 9.60 9.87 -1.87
CA GLY A 181 9.00 8.81 -2.68
C GLY A 181 8.60 7.58 -1.87
N TYR A 182 8.04 7.77 -0.67
CA TYR A 182 7.63 6.68 0.20
C TYR A 182 6.65 5.72 -0.49
N ARG A 183 5.62 6.30 -1.15
CA ARG A 183 4.61 5.50 -1.85
C ARG A 183 4.89 5.47 -3.35
N PRO A 184 4.55 4.35 -4.02
CA PRO A 184 4.74 4.23 -5.45
C PRO A 184 3.77 5.13 -6.22
N LEU A 185 4.25 5.63 -7.37
CA LEU A 185 3.45 6.33 -8.36
C LEU A 185 4.19 6.22 -9.70
N CYS A 186 3.49 5.83 -10.76
CA CYS A 186 4.06 5.70 -12.10
C CYS A 186 3.18 6.35 -13.14
N ILE A 187 3.72 6.56 -14.33
CA ILE A 187 3.00 7.03 -15.51
C ILE A 187 3.12 6.03 -16.66
N GLY A 188 2.09 6.01 -17.50
CA GLY A 188 2.02 5.22 -18.71
C GLY A 188 1.17 5.87 -19.78
N ILE A 189 1.12 5.23 -20.95
CA ILE A 189 0.35 5.68 -22.10
C ILE A 189 -0.43 4.52 -22.72
N HIS A 190 -1.69 4.75 -23.03
CA HIS A 190 -2.46 3.89 -23.91
C HIS A 190 -2.47 4.52 -25.31
N GLU A 191 -1.56 4.10 -26.16
CA GLU A 191 -1.24 4.69 -27.47
C GLU A 191 -2.48 4.84 -28.40
N LYS A 192 -3.31 3.79 -28.50
CA LYS A 192 -4.49 3.78 -29.38
C LYS A 192 -5.43 4.95 -29.11
N SER A 193 -5.67 5.28 -27.84
CA SER A 193 -6.56 6.38 -27.43
C SER A 193 -5.80 7.68 -27.12
N GLY A 194 -4.47 7.69 -27.15
CA GLY A 194 -3.66 8.83 -26.73
C GLY A 194 -3.92 9.22 -25.26
N THR A 195 -4.17 8.23 -24.40
CA THR A 195 -4.48 8.47 -23.00
C THR A 195 -3.23 8.32 -22.13
N TYR A 196 -2.78 9.40 -21.51
CA TYR A 196 -1.76 9.39 -20.46
C TYR A 196 -2.40 9.03 -19.14
N ILE A 197 -1.70 8.19 -18.37
CA ILE A 197 -2.22 7.60 -17.13
C ILE A 197 -1.18 7.77 -16.04
N ALA A 198 -1.64 8.12 -14.84
CA ALA A 198 -0.88 8.02 -13.60
C ALA A 198 -1.55 6.99 -12.69
N ALA A 199 -0.78 6.10 -12.08
CA ALA A 199 -1.31 5.06 -11.20
C ALA A 199 -0.34 4.77 -10.04
N SER A 200 -0.87 4.31 -8.92
CA SER A 200 -0.04 3.86 -7.80
C SER A 200 0.92 2.74 -8.20
N GLU A 201 0.51 1.85 -9.11
CA GLU A 201 1.31 0.70 -9.54
C GLU A 201 1.15 0.41 -11.04
N SER A 202 2.20 -0.16 -11.64
CA SER A 202 2.21 -0.53 -13.06
C SER A 202 1.22 -1.65 -13.41
N CYS A 203 0.80 -2.50 -12.47
CA CYS A 203 -0.26 -3.49 -12.72
C CYS A 203 -1.59 -2.83 -13.15
N ALA A 204 -1.86 -1.59 -12.69
CA ALA A 204 -3.03 -0.84 -13.14
C ALA A 204 -2.90 -0.35 -14.59
N LEU A 205 -1.68 -0.08 -15.06
CA LEU A 205 -1.42 0.21 -16.47
C LEU A 205 -1.71 -1.01 -17.32
N THR A 206 -1.20 -2.19 -16.91
CA THR A 206 -1.48 -3.46 -17.58
C THR A 206 -2.98 -3.75 -17.66
N ALA A 207 -3.73 -3.48 -16.59
CA ALA A 207 -5.18 -3.71 -16.56
C ALA A 207 -5.96 -2.88 -17.59
N VAL A 208 -5.39 -1.77 -18.07
CA VAL A 208 -5.99 -0.88 -19.08
C VAL A 208 -5.25 -0.89 -20.42
N GLU A 209 -4.38 -1.88 -20.64
CA GLU A 209 -3.58 -2.07 -21.85
C GLU A 209 -2.71 -0.84 -22.17
N ALA A 210 -2.14 -0.21 -21.14
CA ALA A 210 -1.25 0.93 -21.26
C ALA A 210 0.20 0.53 -21.06
N ASP A 211 1.09 1.10 -21.84
CA ASP A 211 2.52 0.91 -21.74
C ASP A 211 3.10 1.74 -20.58
N PHE A 212 3.99 1.15 -19.80
CA PHE A 212 4.69 1.83 -18.73
C PHE A 212 5.75 2.78 -19.33
N ILE A 213 5.73 4.04 -18.90
CA ILE A 213 6.75 5.02 -19.30
C ILE A 213 7.86 5.08 -18.25
N ARG A 214 7.51 5.43 -17.01
CA ARG A 214 8.44 5.50 -15.88
C ARG A 214 7.72 5.69 -14.54
N ASP A 215 8.44 5.52 -13.46
CA ASP A 215 8.00 6.01 -12.15
C ASP A 215 8.04 7.54 -12.11
N VAL A 216 7.14 8.14 -11.31
CA VAL A 216 7.21 9.54 -10.92
C VAL A 216 8.35 9.69 -9.91
N ALA A 217 9.29 10.57 -10.17
CA ALA A 217 10.44 10.72 -9.29
C ALA A 217 10.04 11.34 -7.93
N PRO A 218 10.77 11.04 -6.85
CA PRO A 218 10.57 11.72 -5.58
C PRO A 218 10.70 13.24 -5.72
N GLY A 219 9.71 13.99 -5.20
CA GLY A 219 9.65 15.44 -5.30
C GLY A 219 9.25 15.98 -6.67
N GLU A 220 8.56 15.16 -7.47
CA GLU A 220 8.11 15.52 -8.81
C GLU A 220 6.58 15.68 -8.87
N ILE A 221 6.14 16.68 -9.63
CA ILE A 221 4.77 16.85 -10.10
C ILE A 221 4.75 16.69 -11.62
N ILE A 222 3.80 15.92 -12.13
CA ILE A 222 3.58 15.69 -13.56
C ILE A 222 2.18 16.16 -13.93
N ARG A 223 2.07 17.03 -14.93
CA ARG A 223 0.82 17.35 -15.61
C ARG A 223 0.64 16.43 -16.79
N LEU A 224 -0.41 15.62 -16.80
CA LEU A 224 -0.76 14.75 -17.94
C LEU A 224 -1.42 15.59 -19.05
N GLY A 225 -1.05 15.35 -20.27
CA GLY A 225 -1.65 16.04 -21.42
C GLY A 225 -1.18 17.47 -21.60
N GLY A 226 0.08 17.78 -21.31
CA GLY A 226 0.67 19.09 -21.54
C GLY A 226 0.62 19.55 -23.01
N PRO A 227 0.92 20.82 -23.31
CA PRO A 227 0.66 21.48 -24.61
C PRO A 227 1.34 20.83 -25.82
N LYS A 228 2.33 19.98 -25.63
CA LYS A 228 3.07 19.28 -26.69
C LYS A 228 2.63 17.82 -26.89
N ARG A 229 1.37 17.45 -26.60
CA ARG A 229 0.88 16.06 -26.69
C ARG A 229 1.77 15.08 -25.91
N GLY A 230 1.78 15.22 -24.57
CA GLY A 230 2.60 14.38 -23.72
C GLY A 230 2.27 14.58 -22.25
N PHE A 231 3.30 14.62 -21.46
CA PHE A 231 3.23 15.07 -20.08
C PHE A 231 4.30 16.13 -19.84
N GLU A 232 4.08 16.97 -18.85
CA GLU A 232 5.03 17.98 -18.39
C GLU A 232 5.42 17.65 -16.95
N ALA A 233 6.72 17.63 -16.68
CA ALA A 233 7.26 17.24 -15.40
C ALA A 233 8.04 18.38 -14.77
N PHE A 234 7.83 18.63 -13.50
CA PHE A 234 8.52 19.66 -12.73
C PHE A 234 8.94 19.11 -11.36
N ARG A 235 10.16 19.43 -10.95
CA ARG A 235 10.65 19.09 -9.61
C ARG A 235 10.31 20.22 -8.65
N PHE A 236 9.39 20.00 -7.75
CA PHE A 236 8.92 20.98 -6.77
C PHE A 236 9.70 20.96 -5.44
N ALA A 237 10.59 19.99 -5.22
CA ALA A 237 11.38 19.87 -4.01
C ALA A 237 12.86 19.58 -4.31
N PRO A 238 13.80 19.99 -3.46
CA PRO A 238 15.20 19.61 -3.58
C PRO A 238 15.37 18.08 -3.63
N LYS A 239 16.36 17.60 -4.37
CA LYS A 239 16.70 16.18 -4.41
C LYS A 239 17.27 15.77 -3.05
N VAL A 240 16.59 14.88 -2.37
CA VAL A 240 17.00 14.25 -1.10
C VAL A 240 17.10 12.75 -1.28
N ALA A 241 17.79 12.06 -0.36
CA ALA A 241 17.85 10.60 -0.39
C ALA A 241 16.45 10.01 -0.33
N PRO A 242 16.06 9.12 -1.23
CA PRO A 242 14.76 8.48 -1.20
C PRO A 242 14.52 7.68 0.10
N ALA A 243 13.28 7.31 0.34
CA ALA A 243 12.89 6.43 1.44
C ALA A 243 11.72 5.54 1.00
N HIS A 244 11.94 4.75 -0.04
CA HIS A 244 10.92 3.86 -0.59
C HIS A 244 10.49 2.83 0.46
N CYS A 245 9.20 2.64 0.64
CA CYS A 245 8.69 1.70 1.62
C CYS A 245 9.09 0.25 1.26
N SER A 246 9.93 -0.37 2.10
CA SER A 246 10.37 -1.76 1.88
C SER A 246 9.21 -2.76 1.96
N PHE A 247 8.16 -2.44 2.69
CA PHE A 247 6.97 -3.28 2.83
C PHE A 247 6.12 -3.35 1.55
N GLU A 248 6.26 -2.39 0.63
CA GLU A 248 5.64 -2.47 -0.71
C GLU A 248 6.16 -3.69 -1.47
N TYR A 249 7.47 -3.95 -1.44
CA TYR A 249 8.09 -5.06 -2.18
C TYR A 249 7.76 -6.44 -1.59
N THR A 250 7.55 -6.53 -0.28
CA THR A 250 7.28 -7.81 0.39
C THR A 250 5.80 -8.16 0.45
N TYR A 251 4.93 -7.16 0.63
CA TYR A 251 3.52 -7.42 0.89
C TYR A 251 2.54 -6.63 0.02
N PHE A 252 2.57 -5.26 0.04
CA PHE A 252 1.47 -4.48 -0.52
C PHE A 252 1.35 -4.54 -2.04
N ALA A 253 2.45 -4.33 -2.75
CA ALA A 253 2.39 -4.22 -4.20
C ALA A 253 1.97 -5.52 -4.87
N HIS A 254 1.28 -5.40 -5.99
CA HIS A 254 0.94 -6.56 -6.80
C HIS A 254 2.22 -7.23 -7.35
N PRO A 255 2.34 -8.56 -7.33
CA PRO A 255 3.57 -9.22 -7.81
C PRO A 255 3.95 -8.88 -9.25
N SER A 256 3.00 -8.59 -10.13
CA SER A 256 3.29 -8.19 -11.51
C SER A 256 3.77 -6.74 -11.65
N SER A 257 3.78 -5.97 -10.57
CA SER A 257 4.19 -4.56 -10.63
C SER A 257 5.70 -4.39 -10.72
N VAL A 258 6.10 -3.32 -11.41
CA VAL A 258 7.45 -2.76 -11.37
C VAL A 258 7.38 -1.44 -10.60
N ILE A 259 8.21 -1.28 -9.57
CA ILE A 259 8.26 -0.10 -8.71
C ILE A 259 9.73 0.33 -8.57
N ASN A 260 10.03 1.58 -8.89
CA ASN A 260 11.39 2.12 -8.88
C ASN A 260 12.38 1.23 -9.65
N GLY A 261 11.95 0.68 -10.80
CA GLY A 261 12.75 -0.21 -11.64
C GLY A 261 12.84 -1.66 -11.15
N VAL A 262 12.24 -2.01 -9.99
CA VAL A 262 12.30 -3.36 -9.42
C VAL A 262 11.02 -4.13 -9.69
N ASN A 263 11.14 -5.33 -10.26
CA ASN A 263 10.02 -6.25 -10.38
C ASN A 263 9.70 -6.88 -9.02
N VAL A 264 8.48 -6.68 -8.53
CA VAL A 264 8.05 -7.10 -7.19
C VAL A 264 8.06 -8.62 -7.02
N TYR A 265 7.70 -9.38 -8.06
CA TYR A 265 7.73 -10.85 -8.01
C TYR A 265 9.14 -11.39 -7.82
N GLU A 266 10.12 -10.86 -8.59
CA GLU A 266 11.51 -11.28 -8.46
C GLU A 266 12.11 -10.83 -7.12
N ALA A 267 11.80 -9.63 -6.63
CA ALA A 267 12.20 -9.19 -5.30
C ALA A 267 11.72 -10.18 -4.22
N ARG A 268 10.45 -10.59 -4.26
CA ARG A 268 9.90 -11.58 -3.31
C ARG A 268 10.58 -12.95 -3.42
N LYS A 269 10.89 -13.43 -4.62
CA LYS A 269 11.65 -14.68 -4.79
C LYS A 269 13.04 -14.56 -4.17
N ASN A 270 13.72 -13.42 -4.40
CA ASN A 270 15.04 -13.19 -3.85
C ASN A 270 15.01 -13.11 -2.33
N VAL A 271 13.99 -12.48 -1.71
CA VAL A 271 13.82 -12.51 -0.25
C VAL A 271 13.76 -13.95 0.26
N GLY A 272 13.02 -14.83 -0.41
CA GLY A 272 12.93 -16.24 -0.05
C GLY A 272 14.27 -16.97 -0.17
N ARG A 273 15.06 -16.71 -1.23
CA ARG A 273 16.40 -17.29 -1.40
C ARG A 273 17.34 -16.87 -0.28
N ILE A 274 17.39 -15.56 0.01
CA ILE A 274 18.26 -15.01 1.06
C ILE A 274 17.88 -15.59 2.42
N LEU A 275 16.59 -15.65 2.73
CA LEU A 275 16.08 -16.22 3.97
C LEU A 275 16.50 -17.69 4.15
N ALA A 276 16.52 -18.49 3.08
CA ALA A 276 16.99 -19.86 3.11
C ALA A 276 18.53 -19.99 3.28
N ARG A 277 19.29 -19.00 2.78
CA ARG A 277 20.76 -18.93 2.95
C ARG A 277 21.14 -18.51 4.36
N SER A 278 20.45 -17.51 4.91
CA SER A 278 20.76 -16.94 6.23
C SER A 278 20.58 -17.95 7.35
N LYS A 279 19.60 -18.85 7.22
CA LYS A 279 19.40 -19.94 8.18
C LYS A 279 18.78 -21.19 7.54
N ARG A 280 19.54 -22.25 7.54
CA ARG A 280 19.14 -23.56 6.98
C ARG A 280 18.23 -24.29 7.96
N MET A 281 16.92 -24.11 7.84
CA MET A 281 15.95 -24.88 8.61
C MET A 281 15.82 -26.30 8.03
N LYS A 282 15.67 -27.31 8.91
CA LYS A 282 15.37 -28.70 8.51
C LYS A 282 13.86 -28.86 8.35
N GLY A 283 13.42 -29.36 7.22
CA GLY A 283 12.00 -29.64 6.92
C GLY A 283 11.82 -30.65 5.80
N LYS A 284 10.60 -31.11 5.59
CA LYS A 284 10.23 -32.03 4.51
C LYS A 284 9.48 -31.33 3.38
N VAL A 285 8.83 -30.20 3.69
CA VAL A 285 8.05 -29.43 2.72
C VAL A 285 8.04 -27.95 3.11
N VAL A 286 8.12 -27.08 2.10
CA VAL A 286 7.93 -25.63 2.22
C VAL A 286 6.48 -25.32 1.83
N ILE A 287 5.76 -24.62 2.71
CA ILE A 287 4.35 -24.25 2.51
C ILE A 287 4.22 -22.72 2.52
N PRO A 288 3.69 -22.10 1.45
CA PRO A 288 3.40 -20.67 1.46
C PRO A 288 2.14 -20.34 2.26
N VAL A 289 2.14 -19.22 2.98
CA VAL A 289 0.88 -18.58 3.38
C VAL A 289 0.28 -17.89 2.14
N PRO A 290 -0.92 -18.31 1.68
CA PRO A 290 -1.48 -17.77 0.44
C PRO A 290 -2.01 -16.33 0.61
N ASP A 291 -1.87 -15.45 -0.38
CA ASP A 291 -1.24 -15.61 -1.69
C ASP A 291 0.11 -14.86 -1.74
N SER A 292 0.38 -13.95 -0.80
CA SER A 292 1.52 -13.01 -0.79
C SER A 292 2.87 -13.71 -0.69
N ALA A 293 2.96 -14.79 0.10
CA ALA A 293 4.21 -15.48 0.35
C ALA A 293 4.60 -16.53 -0.73
N ARG A 294 3.76 -16.80 -1.73
CA ARG A 294 4.05 -17.81 -2.77
C ARG A 294 5.36 -17.57 -3.52
N PRO A 295 5.69 -16.35 -4.00
CA PRO A 295 6.96 -16.13 -4.67
C PRO A 295 8.15 -16.35 -3.74
N ALA A 296 8.04 -15.92 -2.48
CA ALA A 296 9.10 -16.11 -1.49
C ALA A 296 9.29 -17.60 -1.14
N ALA A 297 8.22 -18.36 -0.97
CA ALA A 297 8.27 -19.80 -0.74
C ALA A 297 8.94 -20.54 -1.91
N LEU A 298 8.65 -20.12 -3.15
CA LEU A 298 9.34 -20.66 -4.33
C LEU A 298 10.84 -20.37 -4.29
N GLY A 299 11.22 -19.12 -3.94
CA GLY A 299 12.63 -18.74 -3.77
C GLY A 299 13.30 -19.55 -2.66
N TYR A 300 12.65 -19.69 -1.51
CA TYR A 300 13.12 -20.48 -0.38
C TYR A 300 13.32 -21.97 -0.75
N SER A 301 12.34 -22.58 -1.40
CA SER A 301 12.39 -23.95 -1.88
C SER A 301 13.55 -24.18 -2.87
N THR A 302 13.70 -23.29 -3.84
CA THR A 302 14.77 -23.36 -4.84
C THR A 302 16.15 -23.32 -4.20
N GLU A 303 16.36 -22.46 -3.20
CA GLU A 303 17.64 -22.29 -2.53
C GLU A 303 17.94 -23.39 -1.51
N SER A 304 16.94 -23.79 -0.73
CA SER A 304 17.10 -24.83 0.32
C SER A 304 17.15 -26.25 -0.24
N GLY A 305 16.64 -26.49 -1.45
CA GLY A 305 16.42 -27.81 -2.03
C GLY A 305 15.24 -28.57 -1.41
N ILE A 306 14.47 -27.96 -0.48
CA ILE A 306 13.29 -28.58 0.12
C ILE A 306 12.09 -28.32 -0.80
N PRO A 307 11.32 -29.35 -1.21
CA PRO A 307 10.22 -29.16 -2.14
C PRO A 307 9.12 -28.27 -1.57
N MET A 308 8.60 -27.35 -2.40
CA MET A 308 7.44 -26.54 -2.10
C MET A 308 6.17 -27.26 -2.52
N ASP A 309 5.14 -27.21 -1.68
CA ASP A 309 3.81 -27.72 -1.99
C ASP A 309 2.71 -26.84 -1.39
N GLU A 310 1.48 -26.94 -1.92
CA GLU A 310 0.31 -26.24 -1.39
C GLU A 310 -0.20 -26.95 -0.13
N GLY A 311 0.18 -26.46 1.02
CA GLY A 311 -0.33 -26.97 2.30
C GLY A 311 -1.48 -26.12 2.87
N LEU A 312 -1.63 -24.89 2.39
CA LEU A 312 -2.66 -23.95 2.79
C LEU A 312 -3.34 -23.35 1.54
N MET A 313 -4.66 -23.35 1.53
CA MET A 313 -5.44 -22.86 0.40
C MET A 313 -6.53 -21.89 0.86
N LYS A 314 -6.73 -20.78 0.13
CA LYS A 314 -7.89 -19.91 0.36
C LYS A 314 -9.16 -20.56 -0.16
N ASP A 315 -10.19 -20.65 0.69
CA ASP A 315 -11.53 -21.07 0.28
C ASP A 315 -12.17 -20.03 -0.64
N ARG A 316 -12.10 -20.29 -1.95
CA ARG A 316 -12.68 -19.44 -2.99
C ARG A 316 -14.17 -19.71 -3.23
N TYR A 317 -14.71 -20.80 -2.65
CA TYR A 317 -16.06 -21.29 -2.95
C TYR A 317 -17.12 -20.87 -1.94
N ARG A 318 -16.74 -20.46 -0.74
CA ARG A 318 -17.68 -19.93 0.26
C ARG A 318 -18.18 -18.52 -0.13
N ARG A 319 -19.14 -18.47 -1.03
CA ARG A 319 -19.68 -17.24 -1.63
C ARG A 319 -20.82 -16.57 -0.88
N LYS A 320 -21.41 -17.12 0.19
CA LYS A 320 -22.58 -16.55 0.86
C LYS A 320 -22.22 -15.68 2.06
N GLY A 321 -22.53 -14.38 1.98
CA GLY A 321 -22.58 -13.43 3.11
C GLY A 321 -21.36 -12.54 3.28
N SER A 322 -20.28 -12.70 2.53
CA SER A 322 -18.98 -12.15 2.88
C SER A 322 -18.61 -10.78 2.28
N MET A 323 -19.44 -10.23 1.39
CA MET A 323 -19.19 -8.85 0.90
C MET A 323 -19.43 -7.79 1.98
N ARG A 324 -20.21 -8.10 3.02
CA ARG A 324 -20.48 -7.18 4.15
C ARG A 324 -19.45 -7.29 5.27
N SER A 325 -18.78 -8.43 5.45
CA SER A 325 -17.79 -8.63 6.52
C SER A 325 -16.49 -7.86 6.30
N PHE A 326 -16.19 -7.43 5.08
CA PHE A 326 -15.04 -6.56 4.78
C PHE A 326 -15.26 -5.08 5.19
N ILE A 327 -16.47 -4.70 5.52
CA ILE A 327 -16.85 -3.32 5.86
C ILE A 327 -16.76 -3.05 7.36
N GLU A 328 -16.70 -4.10 8.20
CA GLU A 328 -16.65 -3.93 9.65
C GLU A 328 -15.23 -3.75 10.18
N PRO A 329 -14.92 -2.62 10.86
CA PRO A 329 -13.64 -2.38 11.51
C PRO A 329 -13.42 -3.23 12.78
N LYS A 330 -14.36 -4.10 13.15
CA LYS A 330 -14.32 -4.88 14.38
C LYS A 330 -13.40 -6.10 14.27
N GLN A 331 -12.81 -6.46 15.40
CA GLN A 331 -11.89 -7.58 15.59
C GLN A 331 -12.37 -8.93 14.99
N GLY A 332 -13.71 -9.18 14.99
CA GLY A 332 -14.31 -10.37 14.40
C GLY A 332 -14.17 -10.53 12.88
N GLY A 333 -14.03 -9.45 12.11
CA GLY A 333 -13.85 -9.55 10.66
C GLY A 333 -12.48 -10.08 10.23
N ARG A 334 -11.45 -9.90 11.05
CA ARG A 334 -10.08 -10.40 10.79
C ARG A 334 -9.99 -11.91 10.96
N GLU A 335 -10.60 -12.44 12.00
CA GLU A 335 -10.68 -13.89 12.25
C GLU A 335 -11.42 -14.61 11.13
N GLU A 336 -12.49 -14.02 10.59
CA GLU A 336 -13.27 -14.62 9.52
C GLU A 336 -12.49 -14.75 8.20
N VAL A 337 -11.60 -13.80 7.87
CA VAL A 337 -10.76 -13.89 6.66
C VAL A 337 -9.72 -15.00 6.78
N VAL A 338 -9.12 -15.17 7.96
CA VAL A 338 -8.10 -16.22 8.19
C VAL A 338 -8.76 -17.60 8.33
N ARG A 339 -9.95 -17.70 8.89
CA ARG A 339 -10.76 -18.94 8.92
C ARG A 339 -11.14 -19.47 7.54
N ARG A 340 -10.83 -18.71 6.46
CA ARG A 340 -10.95 -19.15 5.06
C ARG A 340 -9.69 -19.81 4.52
N ILE A 341 -8.64 -19.94 5.31
CA ILE A 341 -7.45 -20.71 4.94
C ILE A 341 -7.68 -22.15 5.38
N ILE A 342 -7.74 -23.05 4.41
CA ILE A 342 -7.99 -24.46 4.61
C ILE A 342 -6.67 -25.22 4.48
N PRO A 343 -6.27 -26.05 5.49
CA PRO A 343 -5.10 -26.89 5.39
C PRO A 343 -5.37 -28.11 4.49
N ILE A 344 -4.40 -28.47 3.67
CA ILE A 344 -4.40 -29.71 2.86
C ILE A 344 -3.67 -30.80 3.65
N LYS A 345 -4.43 -31.69 4.28
CA LYS A 345 -3.91 -32.69 5.22
C LYS A 345 -2.86 -33.61 4.61
N GLU A 346 -3.03 -34.00 3.34
CA GLU A 346 -2.13 -34.92 2.60
C GLU A 346 -0.73 -34.29 2.43
N THR A 347 -0.65 -32.99 2.32
CA THR A 347 0.62 -32.27 2.25
C THR A 347 1.28 -32.13 3.62
N ILE A 348 0.51 -32.08 4.70
CA ILE A 348 0.94 -31.67 6.05
C ILE A 348 1.17 -32.86 6.99
N LYS A 349 0.27 -33.83 7.02
CA LYS A 349 0.21 -34.88 8.04
C LYS A 349 1.52 -35.66 8.19
N GLY A 350 2.05 -35.69 9.41
CA GLY A 350 3.28 -36.41 9.78
C GLY A 350 4.58 -35.79 9.25
N LYS A 351 4.52 -34.58 8.62
CA LYS A 351 5.72 -33.91 8.07
C LYS A 351 6.23 -32.80 8.97
N ASP A 352 7.53 -32.54 8.86
CA ASP A 352 8.18 -31.36 9.37
C ASP A 352 7.99 -30.24 8.34
N VAL A 353 7.13 -29.25 8.63
CA VAL A 353 6.74 -28.19 7.67
C VAL A 353 7.50 -26.91 7.93
N ILE A 354 7.93 -26.25 6.85
CA ILE A 354 8.45 -24.88 6.86
C ILE A 354 7.41 -23.97 6.24
N VAL A 355 6.81 -23.10 7.04
CA VAL A 355 5.80 -22.16 6.60
C VAL A 355 6.48 -20.84 6.25
N VAL A 356 6.37 -20.41 5.00
CA VAL A 356 6.88 -19.10 4.56
C VAL A 356 5.73 -18.10 4.61
N ASP A 357 5.91 -17.01 5.36
CA ASP A 357 4.96 -15.90 5.45
C ASP A 357 5.65 -14.56 5.18
N ASP A 358 4.89 -13.55 4.79
CA ASP A 358 5.44 -12.23 4.52
C ASP A 358 5.83 -11.48 5.79
N SER A 359 5.01 -11.49 6.83
CA SER A 359 5.24 -10.75 8.07
C SER A 359 4.39 -11.24 9.23
N VAL A 360 4.91 -11.07 10.46
CA VAL A 360 4.14 -11.24 11.69
C VAL A 360 3.93 -9.86 12.30
N VAL A 361 2.68 -9.37 12.29
CA VAL A 361 2.33 -8.05 12.84
C VAL A 361 1.75 -8.19 14.26
N ARG A 362 0.49 -8.61 14.36
CA ARG A 362 -0.22 -8.76 15.65
C ARG A 362 -0.18 -10.20 16.22
N GLY A 363 0.16 -11.18 15.38
CA GLY A 363 0.22 -12.60 15.73
C GLY A 363 -1.09 -13.36 15.50
N THR A 364 -2.25 -12.73 15.61
CA THR A 364 -3.57 -13.40 15.54
C THR A 364 -3.75 -14.27 14.30
N SER A 365 -3.32 -13.80 13.13
CA SER A 365 -3.42 -14.57 11.88
C SER A 365 -2.48 -15.77 11.88
N SER A 366 -1.26 -15.56 12.36
CA SER A 366 -0.25 -16.62 12.46
C SER A 366 -0.69 -17.71 13.44
N GLU A 367 -1.28 -17.37 14.59
CA GLU A 367 -1.84 -18.31 15.56
C GLU A 367 -2.93 -19.21 14.93
N ILE A 368 -3.87 -18.62 14.16
CA ILE A 368 -4.92 -19.39 13.48
C ILE A 368 -4.31 -20.35 12.46
N ILE A 369 -3.31 -19.91 11.69
CA ILE A 369 -2.60 -20.75 10.71
C ILE A 369 -1.87 -21.90 11.42
N VAL A 370 -1.14 -21.61 12.49
CA VAL A 370 -0.40 -22.61 13.27
C VAL A 370 -1.34 -23.66 13.84
N ASN A 371 -2.46 -23.23 14.43
CA ASN A 371 -3.48 -24.16 14.95
C ASN A 371 -4.05 -25.06 13.83
N ALA A 372 -4.40 -24.48 12.68
CA ALA A 372 -4.89 -25.26 11.54
C ALA A 372 -3.88 -26.30 11.03
N LEU A 373 -2.57 -25.96 11.02
CA LEU A 373 -1.51 -26.89 10.65
C LEU A 373 -1.32 -28.01 11.67
N ARG A 374 -1.44 -27.72 12.97
CA ARG A 374 -1.39 -28.72 14.05
C ARG A 374 -2.58 -29.67 13.97
N GLU A 375 -3.79 -29.14 13.79
CA GLU A 375 -5.01 -29.94 13.60
C GLU A 375 -4.94 -30.82 12.35
N ALA A 376 -4.25 -30.34 11.30
CA ALA A 376 -3.97 -31.14 10.10
C ALA A 376 -2.90 -32.24 10.32
N GLY A 377 -2.27 -32.27 11.49
CA GLY A 377 -1.31 -33.31 11.90
C GLY A 377 0.13 -33.02 11.50
N ALA A 378 0.56 -31.77 11.38
CA ALA A 378 1.97 -31.43 11.22
C ALA A 378 2.80 -31.99 12.37
N LYS A 379 3.94 -32.64 12.06
CA LYS A 379 4.86 -33.18 13.05
C LYS A 379 5.65 -32.08 13.76
N SER A 380 6.16 -31.13 12.98
CA SER A 380 6.74 -29.89 13.47
C SER A 380 6.39 -28.73 12.56
N ILE A 381 6.34 -27.51 13.10
CA ILE A 381 6.02 -26.28 12.38
C ILE A 381 7.13 -25.27 12.59
N LYS A 382 7.81 -24.90 11.53
CA LYS A 382 8.81 -23.82 11.52
C LYS A 382 8.33 -22.69 10.65
N MET A 383 8.60 -21.45 11.03
CA MET A 383 8.19 -20.28 10.27
C MET A 383 9.41 -19.52 9.73
N ALA A 384 9.39 -19.22 8.44
CA ALA A 384 10.36 -18.39 7.74
C ALA A 384 9.67 -17.10 7.32
N ILE A 385 10.01 -15.99 7.96
CA ILE A 385 9.33 -14.70 7.80
C ILE A 385 10.17 -13.78 6.95
N THR A 386 9.62 -13.36 5.79
CA THR A 386 10.37 -12.61 4.78
C THR A 386 10.67 -11.17 5.18
N PHE A 387 9.83 -10.54 5.98
CA PHE A 387 10.06 -9.20 6.50
C PHE A 387 10.69 -9.26 7.90
N PRO A 388 11.62 -8.37 8.24
CA PRO A 388 12.20 -8.29 9.58
C PRO A 388 11.14 -8.05 10.66
N PRO A 389 11.46 -8.28 11.96
CA PRO A 389 10.53 -8.04 13.06
C PRO A 389 10.01 -6.59 13.04
N ILE A 390 8.69 -6.42 13.07
CA ILE A 390 8.06 -5.09 13.12
C ILE A 390 8.00 -4.66 14.59
N MET A 391 8.88 -3.71 14.97
CA MET A 391 9.07 -3.27 16.35
C MET A 391 8.50 -1.88 16.64
N HIS A 392 8.17 -1.11 15.57
CA HIS A 392 7.81 0.29 15.70
C HIS A 392 6.60 0.64 14.82
N PRO A 393 5.78 1.64 15.21
CA PRO A 393 4.65 2.10 14.40
C PRO A 393 5.11 2.69 13.07
N CYS A 394 4.19 2.72 12.10
CA CYS A 394 4.43 3.37 10.82
C CYS A 394 3.70 4.72 10.75
N TYR A 395 4.43 5.78 10.41
CA TYR A 395 3.86 7.13 10.20
C TYR A 395 3.71 7.49 8.71
N MET A 396 4.02 6.53 7.79
CA MET A 396 4.05 6.74 6.33
C MET A 396 2.91 6.05 5.60
N GLY A 397 1.85 5.63 6.32
CA GLY A 397 0.62 5.10 5.70
C GLY A 397 0.49 3.58 5.69
N VAL A 398 1.24 2.84 6.54
CA VAL A 398 0.94 1.44 6.88
C VAL A 398 0.21 1.42 8.23
N ASP A 399 -0.80 0.54 8.38
CA ASP A 399 -1.55 0.40 9.63
C ASP A 399 -0.77 -0.41 10.69
N PHE A 400 0.30 0.22 11.18
CA PHE A 400 1.04 -0.19 12.37
C PHE A 400 0.86 0.91 13.43
N PRO A 401 -0.26 0.91 14.18
CA PRO A 401 -0.69 2.11 14.92
C PRO A 401 0.09 2.35 16.20
N SER A 402 0.41 1.29 16.98
CA SER A 402 1.12 1.39 18.24
C SER A 402 2.04 0.19 18.45
N ARG A 403 3.03 0.34 19.34
CA ARG A 403 3.97 -0.74 19.68
C ARG A 403 3.28 -1.89 20.40
N GLU A 404 2.28 -1.58 21.22
CA GLU A 404 1.55 -2.55 22.03
C GLU A 404 0.76 -3.54 21.19
N GLU A 405 0.39 -3.17 19.95
CA GLU A 405 -0.26 -4.06 19.01
C GLU A 405 0.73 -4.97 18.26
N LEU A 406 2.02 -4.66 18.27
CA LEU A 406 3.04 -5.40 17.51
C LEU A 406 3.54 -6.59 18.32
N LEU A 407 3.35 -7.81 17.82
CA LEU A 407 3.72 -9.04 18.56
C LEU A 407 5.20 -9.05 18.92
N ALA A 408 6.10 -8.77 17.97
CA ALA A 408 7.54 -8.77 18.22
C ALA A 408 7.92 -7.80 19.33
N TYR A 409 7.36 -6.58 19.36
CA TYR A 409 7.58 -5.63 20.45
C TYR A 409 7.03 -6.15 21.80
N ARG A 410 5.81 -6.68 21.82
CA ARG A 410 5.20 -7.17 23.09
C ARG A 410 6.02 -8.26 23.78
N VAL A 411 6.62 -9.17 23.00
CA VAL A 411 7.35 -10.31 23.55
C VAL A 411 8.85 -10.06 23.72
N ALA A 412 9.38 -9.05 23.03
CA ALA A 412 10.82 -8.79 22.96
C ALA A 412 11.17 -7.29 23.01
N ALA A 413 10.42 -6.50 23.81
CA ALA A 413 10.71 -5.07 24.00
C ALA A 413 12.15 -4.85 24.49
N GLY A 414 12.87 -3.92 23.82
CA GLY A 414 14.26 -3.62 24.15
C GLY A 414 15.29 -4.61 23.58
N GLU A 415 14.85 -5.69 22.95
CA GLU A 415 15.74 -6.65 22.31
C GLU A 415 16.15 -6.14 20.91
N THR A 416 17.40 -6.38 20.54
CA THR A 416 17.96 -6.01 19.22
C THR A 416 18.47 -7.22 18.44
N ASP A 417 18.72 -8.34 19.13
CA ASP A 417 19.12 -9.59 18.48
C ASP A 417 17.91 -10.26 17.82
N ILE A 418 17.95 -10.35 16.49
CA ILE A 418 16.87 -10.89 15.68
C ILE A 418 16.57 -12.37 15.94
N GLU A 419 17.60 -13.15 16.32
CA GLU A 419 17.44 -14.56 16.64
C GLU A 419 16.72 -14.72 18.00
N VAL A 420 17.05 -13.87 18.97
CA VAL A 420 16.37 -13.84 20.27
C VAL A 420 14.91 -13.38 20.11
N ILE A 421 14.67 -12.36 19.27
CA ILE A 421 13.31 -11.92 18.93
C ILE A 421 12.54 -13.07 18.27
N GLY A 422 13.16 -13.75 17.31
CA GLY A 422 12.56 -14.90 16.61
C GLY A 422 12.19 -16.03 17.60
N ALA A 423 13.06 -16.37 18.52
CA ALA A 423 12.80 -17.41 19.53
C ALA A 423 11.63 -17.03 20.48
N LYS A 424 11.55 -15.77 20.91
CA LYS A 424 10.44 -15.27 21.75
C LYS A 424 9.12 -15.27 21.01
N VAL A 425 9.10 -14.87 19.72
CA VAL A 425 7.91 -14.90 18.86
C VAL A 425 7.50 -16.34 18.58
N ALA A 426 8.44 -17.24 18.28
CA ALA A 426 8.18 -18.67 18.09
C ALA A 426 7.45 -19.27 19.32
N LYS A 427 7.96 -18.99 20.52
CA LYS A 427 7.34 -19.43 21.77
C LYS A 427 5.91 -18.89 21.92
N SER A 428 5.69 -17.62 21.60
CA SER A 428 4.36 -16.99 21.68
C SER A 428 3.36 -17.59 20.71
N LEU A 429 3.80 -17.92 19.48
CA LEU A 429 2.95 -18.54 18.43
C LEU A 429 2.80 -20.05 18.58
N GLY A 430 3.58 -20.68 19.47
CA GLY A 430 3.58 -22.12 19.67
C GLY A 430 4.19 -22.88 18.48
N VAL A 431 5.16 -22.33 17.76
CA VAL A 431 5.91 -23.01 16.70
C VAL A 431 7.28 -23.45 17.20
N ASP A 432 7.84 -24.46 16.52
CA ASP A 432 9.09 -25.10 16.96
C ASP A 432 10.31 -24.23 16.67
N GLU A 433 10.25 -23.41 15.63
CA GLU A 433 11.30 -22.46 15.24
C GLU A 433 10.70 -21.31 14.42
N LEU A 434 11.23 -20.09 14.58
CA LEU A 434 10.90 -18.97 13.73
C LEU A 434 12.18 -18.20 13.37
N HIS A 435 12.34 -17.93 12.09
CA HIS A 435 13.45 -17.14 11.58
C HIS A 435 12.93 -15.95 10.77
N TYR A 436 13.43 -14.77 11.08
CA TYR A 436 13.18 -13.54 10.34
C TYR A 436 14.30 -13.24 9.36
N ASN A 437 13.96 -12.60 8.25
CA ASN A 437 14.97 -11.90 7.46
C ASN A 437 15.47 -10.65 8.23
N ASP A 438 16.65 -10.17 7.88
CA ASP A 438 17.18 -8.92 8.41
C ASP A 438 17.07 -7.76 7.40
N ILE A 439 17.47 -6.55 7.81
CA ILE A 439 17.42 -5.35 6.98
C ILE A 439 18.37 -5.46 5.76
N ASP A 440 19.55 -6.05 5.94
CA ASP A 440 20.56 -6.16 4.89
C ASP A 440 20.13 -7.17 3.84
N GLY A 441 19.66 -8.34 4.26
CA GLY A 441 19.09 -9.34 3.38
C GLY A 441 17.86 -8.85 2.63
N LEU A 442 17.01 -8.05 3.30
CA LEU A 442 15.86 -7.45 2.63
C LEU A 442 16.27 -6.42 1.57
N ALA A 443 17.26 -5.55 1.87
CA ALA A 443 17.76 -4.56 0.90
C ALA A 443 18.45 -5.24 -0.29
N GLU A 444 19.28 -6.27 -0.05
CA GLU A 444 19.91 -7.10 -1.08
C GLU A 444 18.84 -7.75 -1.99
N ALA A 445 17.79 -8.33 -1.41
CA ALA A 445 16.74 -8.99 -2.16
C ALA A 445 15.93 -8.04 -3.05
N ILE A 446 15.67 -6.83 -2.56
CA ILE A 446 14.98 -5.78 -3.33
C ILE A 446 15.89 -5.27 -4.46
N GLY A 447 17.20 -5.24 -4.24
CA GLY A 447 18.16 -4.77 -5.25
C GLY A 447 18.24 -3.24 -5.37
N LEU A 448 17.79 -2.51 -4.35
CA LEU A 448 17.95 -1.06 -4.23
C LEU A 448 18.97 -0.72 -3.14
N PRO A 449 19.65 0.43 -3.23
CA PRO A 449 20.53 0.90 -2.17
C PRO A 449 19.80 0.95 -0.82
N LYS A 450 20.41 0.41 0.23
CA LYS A 450 19.81 0.32 1.57
C LYS A 450 19.35 1.69 2.10
N ASP A 451 20.12 2.72 1.83
CA ASP A 451 19.81 4.11 2.21
C ASP A 451 18.66 4.74 1.41
N SER A 452 18.25 4.13 0.29
CA SER A 452 17.08 4.54 -0.49
C SER A 452 15.77 3.91 -0.01
N LEU A 453 15.83 2.98 0.96
CA LEU A 453 14.67 2.28 1.51
C LEU A 453 14.26 2.84 2.88
N CYS A 454 12.99 2.66 3.23
CA CYS A 454 12.45 2.97 4.54
C CYS A 454 12.33 1.70 5.38
N PHE A 455 12.96 1.70 6.56
CA PHE A 455 12.93 0.62 7.54
C PHE A 455 12.45 1.10 8.93
N ALA A 456 11.81 2.28 9.01
CA ALA A 456 11.43 2.90 10.28
C ALA A 456 10.54 2.02 11.17
N CYS A 457 9.67 1.19 10.58
CA CYS A 457 8.86 0.23 11.34
C CYS A 457 9.67 -0.95 11.92
N ILE A 458 10.91 -1.14 11.49
CA ILE A 458 11.82 -2.17 11.98
C ILE A 458 12.75 -1.60 13.06
N ASN A 459 13.49 -0.54 12.72
CA ASN A 459 14.59 0.01 13.54
C ASN A 459 14.23 1.27 14.34
N GLY A 460 13.05 1.85 14.14
CA GLY A 460 12.63 3.10 14.81
C GLY A 460 13.33 4.36 14.31
N ASP A 461 14.07 4.28 13.20
CA ASP A 461 14.72 5.46 12.63
C ASP A 461 13.75 6.26 11.76
N TYR A 462 13.24 7.35 12.33
CA TYR A 462 12.36 8.32 11.66
C TYR A 462 13.11 9.57 11.17
N SER A 463 14.42 9.58 11.12
CA SER A 463 15.23 10.75 10.71
C SER A 463 14.87 11.27 9.32
N LYS A 464 14.45 10.38 8.43
CA LYS A 464 13.99 10.75 7.08
C LYS A 464 12.63 11.46 7.03
N LEU A 465 11.87 11.55 8.15
CA LEU A 465 10.66 12.39 8.22
C LEU A 465 10.97 13.89 8.20
N GLY A 466 12.21 14.28 8.49
CA GLY A 466 12.60 15.68 8.65
C GLY A 466 12.66 16.10 10.12
N PRO A 467 12.74 17.43 10.42
CA PRO A 467 13.02 17.92 11.77
C PRO A 467 11.89 17.71 12.80
N VAL A 468 10.76 17.18 12.40
CA VAL A 468 9.64 16.94 13.31
C VAL A 468 9.89 15.64 14.08
N LYS A 469 10.29 15.76 15.34
CA LYS A 469 10.33 14.61 16.24
C LYS A 469 8.91 14.07 16.42
N PRO A 470 8.70 12.73 16.34
CA PRO A 470 7.41 12.13 16.70
C PRO A 470 7.07 12.65 18.10
N LYS A 471 5.95 13.34 18.25
CA LYS A 471 5.43 13.64 19.59
C LYS A 471 5.30 12.32 20.33
N LYS A 472 5.79 12.29 21.61
CA LYS A 472 5.64 11.14 22.49
C LYS A 472 4.34 10.41 22.18
N GLU A 473 4.46 9.13 21.87
CA GLU A 473 3.43 8.15 21.55
C GLU A 473 2.01 8.67 21.73
N LEU A 474 1.29 8.80 20.61
CA LEU A 474 -0.13 9.10 20.67
C LEU A 474 -0.76 7.99 21.51
N LYS A 475 -1.07 8.33 22.77
CA LYS A 475 -1.92 7.47 23.59
C LYS A 475 -3.20 7.21 22.79
N ALA A 476 -3.54 5.91 22.67
CA ALA A 476 -4.72 5.41 22.00
C ALA A 476 -6.02 6.03 22.52
#